data_6ea262a53a929132d6be6fa9cf22f8b8
#
_entry.id   6ea262a53a929132d6be6fa9cf22f8b8
#
_cell.length_a   1.000
_cell.length_b   1.000
_cell.length_c   1.000
_cell.angle_alpha   90.00
_cell.angle_beta   90.00
_cell.angle_gamma   90.00
#
_symmetry.space_group_name_H-M   'P 1'
#
loop_
_entity.id
_entity.type
_entity.pdbx_description
1 polymer ?
#
loop_
_entity_poly.entity_id
_entity_poly.type
_entity_poly.pdbx_seq_one_letter_code
_entity_poly.pdbx_strand_id
1 'polypeptide(L)'
;QQQISEMGSNMIMIHPGADMRGGVRQDPSAMQTLKLADYEALRDETNFLSAISPNVSSSGQLIAGNNNYPASVNGVGTEYLDIRQLTVENGEMFTEADIQSSAKVCVIGKTIVDNLFPDGSDPVGKIIRFSKIPLRVVGVLKSKGYNSMGQDQDAVVLAPYTTVMKRLLAVTYLQGVFASALTEDMTDYATEEITEILRRNHKLKASDDDDFTIRTQQELSTMLNSTTDLMTTLLACIAGISLVVGGI
;
A
#
# COMPACT_ATOMS: atom_id res chain seq x y z
N GLN A 1 19.44 -7.13 -0.88
CA GLN A 1 19.17 -7.28 0.55
C GLN A 1 18.76 -5.97 1.24
N GLN A 2 19.36 -4.81 0.87
CA GLN A 2 18.99 -3.53 1.47
C GLN A 2 17.57 -3.03 1.11
N GLN A 3 17.03 -3.39 -0.05
CA GLN A 3 15.74 -2.90 -0.52
C GLN A 3 14.52 -3.65 0.05
N ILE A 4 14.71 -4.88 0.46
CA ILE A 4 13.67 -5.64 1.15
C ILE A 4 13.48 -5.11 2.57
N SER A 5 14.54 -4.56 3.18
CA SER A 5 14.47 -3.95 4.50
C SER A 5 13.69 -2.62 4.53
N GLU A 6 13.59 -1.92 3.38
CA GLU A 6 12.83 -0.67 3.28
C GLU A 6 11.30 -0.86 3.32
N MET A 7 10.81 -2.07 3.05
CA MET A 7 9.38 -2.39 3.09
C MET A 7 8.94 -3.03 4.40
N GLY A 8 9.89 -3.33 5.31
CA GLY A 8 9.63 -4.07 6.54
C GLY A 8 9.45 -5.57 6.28
N SER A 9 10.33 -6.41 6.86
CA SER A 9 10.34 -7.86 6.65
C SER A 9 9.08 -8.57 7.13
N ASN A 10 8.29 -7.92 7.99
CA ASN A 10 7.08 -8.45 8.62
C ASN A 10 5.79 -7.82 8.08
N MET A 11 5.82 -7.19 6.91
CA MET A 11 4.65 -6.59 6.31
C MET A 11 3.71 -7.65 5.72
N ILE A 12 2.42 -7.45 5.95
CA ILE A 12 1.34 -8.29 5.44
C ILE A 12 0.38 -7.41 4.64
N MET A 13 0.01 -7.85 3.45
CA MET A 13 -0.96 -7.17 2.59
C MET A 13 -2.18 -8.04 2.40
N ILE A 14 -3.36 -7.46 2.58
CA ILE A 14 -4.65 -8.13 2.39
C ILE A 14 -5.36 -7.43 1.24
N HIS A 15 -5.76 -8.20 0.24
CA HIS A 15 -6.50 -7.70 -0.92
C HIS A 15 -7.87 -8.38 -1.00
N PRO A 16 -8.91 -7.69 -1.52
CA PRO A 16 -10.20 -8.34 -1.79
C PRO A 16 -10.08 -9.28 -2.99
N GLY A 17 -10.93 -10.30 -3.01
CA GLY A 17 -10.98 -11.29 -4.09
C GLY A 17 -9.97 -12.42 -3.90
N ALA A 18 -10.26 -13.57 -4.50
CA ALA A 18 -9.38 -14.73 -4.47
C ALA A 18 -8.31 -14.64 -5.56
N ASP A 19 -7.20 -15.35 -5.37
CA ASP A 19 -6.18 -15.50 -6.41
C ASP A 19 -6.78 -16.10 -7.68
N MET A 20 -6.42 -15.52 -8.83
CA MET A 20 -6.85 -16.03 -10.13
C MET A 20 -6.16 -17.38 -10.42
N ARG A 21 -6.78 -18.47 -10.01
CA ARG A 21 -6.43 -19.80 -10.49
C ARG A 21 -7.15 -20.05 -11.80
N GLY A 22 -6.41 -20.13 -12.90
CA GLY A 22 -6.95 -20.52 -14.19
C GLY A 22 -7.38 -19.39 -15.14
N GLY A 23 -6.96 -18.14 -14.90
CA GLY A 23 -7.14 -17.04 -15.87
C GLY A 23 -8.56 -16.52 -16.02
N VAL A 24 -9.48 -16.88 -15.13
CA VAL A 24 -10.85 -16.36 -15.15
C VAL A 24 -10.88 -14.96 -14.52
N ARG A 25 -11.41 -13.99 -15.27
CA ARG A 25 -11.60 -12.63 -14.78
C ARG A 25 -12.60 -12.65 -13.63
N GLN A 26 -12.20 -12.14 -12.46
CA GLN A 26 -13.12 -12.06 -11.32
C GLN A 26 -14.23 -11.04 -11.58
N ASP A 27 -15.43 -11.33 -11.06
CA ASP A 27 -16.54 -10.40 -11.05
C ASP A 27 -16.13 -9.12 -10.28
N PRO A 28 -16.46 -7.91 -10.77
CA PRO A 28 -16.22 -6.67 -10.03
C PRO A 28 -16.74 -6.67 -8.59
N SER A 29 -17.80 -7.41 -8.30
CA SER A 29 -18.31 -7.57 -6.93
C SER A 29 -17.33 -8.27 -5.99
N ALA A 30 -16.46 -9.13 -6.50
CA ALA A 30 -15.44 -9.82 -5.71
C ALA A 30 -14.39 -8.84 -5.16
N MET A 31 -14.20 -7.68 -5.81
CA MET A 31 -13.27 -6.63 -5.37
C MET A 31 -13.86 -5.72 -4.28
N GLN A 32 -15.11 -5.95 -3.87
CA GLN A 32 -15.82 -5.18 -2.85
C GLN A 32 -16.07 -5.99 -1.57
N THR A 33 -15.42 -7.13 -1.43
CA THR A 33 -15.65 -8.03 -0.28
C THR A 33 -15.00 -7.53 1.00
N LEU A 34 -13.99 -6.68 0.90
CA LEU A 34 -13.25 -6.17 2.05
C LEU A 34 -13.87 -4.84 2.51
N LYS A 35 -14.35 -4.81 3.76
CA LYS A 35 -15.09 -3.69 4.31
C LYS A 35 -14.41 -3.10 5.53
N LEU A 36 -14.84 -1.90 5.93
CA LEU A 36 -14.31 -1.22 7.11
C LEU A 36 -14.51 -2.06 8.38
N ALA A 37 -15.62 -2.79 8.49
CA ALA A 37 -15.88 -3.71 9.60
C ALA A 37 -14.82 -4.81 9.71
N ASP A 38 -14.26 -5.26 8.59
CA ASP A 38 -13.17 -6.24 8.56
C ASP A 38 -11.88 -5.65 9.16
N TYR A 39 -11.56 -4.42 8.77
CA TYR A 39 -10.42 -3.70 9.36
C TYR A 39 -10.59 -3.52 10.87
N GLU A 40 -11.76 -3.10 11.31
CA GLU A 40 -12.05 -2.89 12.73
C GLU A 40 -11.93 -4.20 13.53
N ALA A 41 -12.43 -5.31 13.00
CA ALA A 41 -12.31 -6.62 13.61
C ALA A 41 -10.84 -7.08 13.70
N LEU A 42 -10.08 -6.88 12.64
CA LEU A 42 -8.65 -7.21 12.64
C LEU A 42 -7.88 -6.35 13.65
N ARG A 43 -8.17 -5.04 13.71
CA ARG A 43 -7.55 -4.14 14.67
C ARG A 43 -7.81 -4.57 16.12
N ASP A 44 -9.05 -4.95 16.41
CA ASP A 44 -9.49 -5.21 17.79
C ASP A 44 -9.20 -6.63 18.27
N GLU A 45 -9.18 -7.61 17.37
CA GLU A 45 -9.16 -9.04 17.72
C GLU A 45 -7.81 -9.72 17.48
N THR A 46 -6.90 -9.14 16.67
CA THR A 46 -5.60 -9.76 16.41
C THR A 46 -4.63 -9.59 17.59
N ASN A 47 -3.79 -10.61 17.79
CA ASN A 47 -2.78 -10.64 18.84
C ASN A 47 -1.35 -10.57 18.29
N PHE A 48 -1.15 -10.86 17.02
CA PHE A 48 0.17 -10.99 16.39
C PHE A 48 0.53 -9.84 15.45
N LEU A 49 -0.27 -8.75 15.45
CA LEU A 49 0.00 -7.55 14.66
C LEU A 49 0.54 -6.42 15.53
N SER A 50 1.56 -5.72 15.05
CA SER A 50 2.07 -4.51 15.68
C SER A 50 1.39 -3.25 15.16
N ALA A 51 0.93 -3.28 13.91
CA ALA A 51 0.28 -2.16 13.25
C ALA A 51 -0.66 -2.66 12.15
N ILE A 52 -1.70 -1.88 11.87
CA ILE A 52 -2.67 -2.17 10.82
C ILE A 52 -3.24 -0.86 10.26
N SER A 53 -3.44 -0.82 8.95
CA SER A 53 -4.01 0.34 8.26
C SER A 53 -4.88 -0.11 7.10
N PRO A 54 -6.09 0.45 6.96
CA PRO A 54 -6.85 0.27 5.72
C PRO A 54 -6.16 0.99 4.58
N ASN A 55 -6.51 0.63 3.36
CA ASN A 55 -6.03 1.27 2.14
C ASN A 55 -7.16 1.42 1.14
N VAL A 56 -7.34 2.64 0.68
CA VAL A 56 -8.27 2.99 -0.39
C VAL A 56 -7.65 4.16 -1.16
N SER A 57 -7.64 4.11 -2.49
CA SER A 57 -7.00 5.15 -3.28
C SER A 57 -7.89 5.68 -4.39
N SER A 58 -7.69 6.92 -4.74
CA SER A 58 -8.35 7.60 -5.85
C SER A 58 -7.30 8.32 -6.70
N SER A 59 -7.34 8.12 -8.01
CA SER A 59 -6.43 8.77 -8.95
C SER A 59 -7.05 10.01 -9.56
N GLY A 60 -6.26 11.06 -9.78
CA GLY A 60 -6.72 12.30 -10.37
C GLY A 60 -5.62 13.34 -10.47
N GLN A 61 -6.01 14.58 -10.71
CA GLN A 61 -5.08 15.71 -10.82
C GLN A 61 -5.00 16.47 -9.50
N LEU A 62 -3.77 16.72 -9.05
CA LEU A 62 -3.49 17.65 -7.97
C LEU A 62 -3.22 19.03 -8.55
N ILE A 63 -3.78 20.05 -7.95
CA ILE A 63 -3.62 21.45 -8.40
C ILE A 63 -3.24 22.31 -7.20
N ALA A 64 -2.16 23.08 -7.36
CA ALA A 64 -1.73 24.11 -6.42
C ALA A 64 -1.37 25.36 -7.21
N GLY A 65 -2.20 26.41 -7.13
CA GLY A 65 -2.02 27.60 -7.95
C GLY A 65 -2.08 27.27 -9.45
N ASN A 66 -1.00 27.60 -10.17
CA ASN A 66 -0.87 27.30 -11.59
C ASN A 66 -0.20 25.94 -11.89
N ASN A 67 0.19 25.21 -10.86
CA ASN A 67 0.89 23.95 -11.01
C ASN A 67 -0.09 22.77 -10.85
N ASN A 68 0.11 21.74 -11.65
CA ASN A 68 -0.67 20.51 -11.54
C ASN A 68 0.23 19.27 -11.67
N TYR A 69 -0.22 18.18 -11.11
CA TYR A 69 0.50 16.90 -11.17
C TYR A 69 -0.50 15.74 -11.03
N PRO A 70 -0.45 14.75 -11.93
CA PRO A 70 -1.31 13.57 -11.80
C PRO A 70 -0.78 12.66 -10.68
N ALA A 71 -1.64 12.30 -9.74
CA ALA A 71 -1.25 11.43 -8.64
C ALA A 71 -2.46 10.67 -8.08
N SER A 72 -2.16 9.65 -7.28
CA SER A 72 -3.16 8.95 -6.49
C SER A 72 -3.12 9.45 -5.05
N VAL A 73 -4.30 9.72 -4.48
CA VAL A 73 -4.44 10.00 -3.06
C VAL A 73 -4.77 8.69 -2.36
N ASN A 74 -3.89 8.26 -1.47
CA ASN A 74 -4.04 7.02 -0.71
C ASN A 74 -4.67 7.32 0.64
N GLY A 75 -5.86 6.76 0.87
CA GLY A 75 -6.54 6.83 2.16
C GLY A 75 -6.01 5.74 3.08
N VAL A 76 -5.43 6.14 4.19
CA VAL A 76 -4.74 5.24 5.12
C VAL A 76 -5.02 5.64 6.57
N GLY A 77 -4.64 4.78 7.51
CA GLY A 77 -4.66 5.08 8.94
C GLY A 77 -3.34 5.69 9.42
N THR A 78 -3.30 6.07 10.69
CA THR A 78 -2.11 6.70 11.30
C THR A 78 -0.91 5.76 11.38
N GLU A 79 -1.15 4.46 11.46
CA GLU A 79 -0.09 3.44 11.56
C GLU A 79 0.58 3.08 10.23
N TYR A 80 0.07 3.63 9.12
CA TYR A 80 0.61 3.36 7.80
C TYR A 80 2.10 3.74 7.67
N LEU A 81 2.51 4.83 8.33
CA LEU A 81 3.92 5.26 8.33
C LEU A 81 4.83 4.19 8.93
N ASP A 82 4.41 3.58 10.03
CA ASP A 82 5.18 2.51 10.69
C ASP A 82 5.26 1.26 9.81
N ILE A 83 4.15 0.89 9.19
CA ILE A 83 4.08 -0.30 8.32
C ILE A 83 5.01 -0.14 7.11
N ARG A 84 4.99 1.04 6.48
CA ARG A 84 5.76 1.34 5.28
C ARG A 84 7.13 1.96 5.57
N GLN A 85 7.46 2.16 6.83
CA GLN A 85 8.72 2.78 7.27
C GLN A 85 8.96 4.16 6.63
N LEU A 86 7.90 4.96 6.66
CA LEU A 86 7.92 6.34 6.18
C LEU A 86 8.12 7.29 7.36
N THR A 87 8.84 8.38 7.13
CA THR A 87 9.12 9.39 8.16
C THR A 87 8.63 10.75 7.67
N VAL A 88 7.99 11.52 8.55
CA VAL A 88 7.64 12.91 8.29
C VAL A 88 8.85 13.78 8.56
N GLU A 89 9.30 14.53 7.55
CA GLU A 89 10.45 15.45 7.65
C GLU A 89 10.03 16.85 8.06
N ASN A 90 8.88 17.32 7.58
CA ASN A 90 8.34 18.65 7.84
C ASN A 90 6.87 18.55 8.21
N GLY A 91 6.44 19.26 9.24
CA GLY A 91 5.07 19.17 9.73
C GLY A 91 4.81 17.89 10.51
N GLU A 92 3.58 17.39 10.45
CA GLU A 92 3.12 16.24 11.22
C GLU A 92 2.24 15.32 10.37
N MET A 93 2.07 14.06 10.81
CA MET A 93 1.08 13.15 10.25
C MET A 93 -0.33 13.59 10.73
N PHE A 94 -1.36 13.30 9.95
CA PHE A 94 -2.73 13.50 10.42
C PHE A 94 -3.04 12.56 11.60
N THR A 95 -4.01 12.95 12.41
CA THR A 95 -4.35 12.29 13.69
C THR A 95 -5.57 11.38 13.57
N GLU A 96 -5.83 10.58 14.61
CA GLU A 96 -7.09 9.81 14.72
C GLU A 96 -8.31 10.72 14.72
N ALA A 97 -8.22 11.92 15.31
CA ALA A 97 -9.29 12.92 15.25
C ALA A 97 -9.58 13.36 13.81
N ASP A 98 -8.54 13.52 12.98
CA ASP A 98 -8.69 13.81 11.56
C ASP A 98 -9.39 12.68 10.80
N ILE A 99 -9.09 11.44 11.16
CA ILE A 99 -9.77 10.26 10.59
C ILE A 99 -11.24 10.27 10.97
N GLN A 100 -11.56 10.46 12.24
CA GLN A 100 -12.94 10.45 12.72
C GLN A 100 -13.79 11.55 12.10
N SER A 101 -13.23 12.73 11.90
CA SER A 101 -13.93 13.87 11.29
C SER A 101 -13.89 13.88 9.75
N SER A 102 -13.23 12.91 9.12
CA SER A 102 -12.96 12.91 7.68
C SER A 102 -12.36 14.24 7.23
N ALA A 103 -11.34 14.70 7.96
CA ALA A 103 -10.70 15.99 7.74
C ALA A 103 -10.05 16.07 6.36
N LYS A 104 -10.16 17.23 5.73
CA LYS A 104 -9.56 17.50 4.42
C LYS A 104 -8.09 17.90 4.59
N VAL A 105 -7.28 16.94 4.99
CA VAL A 105 -5.85 17.09 5.24
C VAL A 105 -5.07 16.02 4.49
N CYS A 106 -3.79 16.29 4.21
CA CYS A 106 -2.93 15.32 3.53
C CYS A 106 -1.47 15.47 3.94
N VAL A 107 -0.73 14.40 3.71
CA VAL A 107 0.73 14.35 3.82
C VAL A 107 1.28 13.99 2.45
N ILE A 108 2.27 14.71 1.96
CA ILE A 108 2.77 14.58 0.60
C ILE A 108 4.25 14.20 0.57
N GLY A 109 4.64 13.49 -0.49
CA GLY A 109 6.03 13.14 -0.74
C GLY A 109 6.79 14.22 -1.50
N LYS A 110 8.11 14.08 -1.60
CA LYS A 110 9.02 15.08 -2.19
C LYS A 110 8.70 15.39 -3.66
N THR A 111 8.35 14.40 -4.45
CA THR A 111 8.00 14.60 -5.87
C THR A 111 6.77 15.50 -6.01
N ILE A 112 5.78 15.34 -5.13
CA ILE A 112 4.59 16.20 -5.12
C ILE A 112 4.97 17.64 -4.76
N VAL A 113 5.86 17.81 -3.76
CA VAL A 113 6.38 19.13 -3.38
C VAL A 113 7.07 19.80 -4.56
N ASP A 114 7.96 19.11 -5.24
CA ASP A 114 8.76 19.64 -6.34
C ASP A 114 7.89 20.06 -7.54
N ASN A 115 6.80 19.35 -7.79
CA ASN A 115 5.91 19.65 -8.91
C ASN A 115 4.84 20.71 -8.61
N LEU A 116 4.35 20.77 -7.37
CA LEU A 116 3.30 21.71 -6.98
C LEU A 116 3.84 23.02 -6.36
N PHE A 117 5.01 22.96 -5.76
CA PHE A 117 5.66 24.10 -5.08
C PHE A 117 7.11 24.28 -5.57
N PRO A 118 7.32 24.48 -6.90
CA PRO A 118 8.67 24.55 -7.46
C PRO A 118 9.42 25.83 -7.06
N ASP A 119 8.74 26.82 -6.49
CA ASP A 119 9.32 28.07 -6.00
C ASP A 119 10.05 27.91 -4.65
N GLY A 120 10.05 26.71 -4.06
CA GLY A 120 10.68 26.43 -2.77
C GLY A 120 9.87 26.89 -1.56
N SER A 121 8.63 27.33 -1.74
CA SER A 121 7.75 27.72 -0.63
C SER A 121 7.43 26.49 0.25
N ASP A 122 7.22 26.74 1.55
CA ASP A 122 6.85 25.70 2.50
C ASP A 122 5.45 25.17 2.18
N PRO A 123 5.30 23.88 1.81
CA PRO A 123 3.99 23.33 1.48
C PRO A 123 3.08 23.13 2.69
N VAL A 124 3.62 23.01 3.91
CA VAL A 124 2.83 22.81 5.12
C VAL A 124 1.93 24.01 5.40
N GLY A 125 0.64 23.75 5.57
CA GLY A 125 -0.39 24.76 5.77
C GLY A 125 -1.04 25.25 4.48
N LYS A 126 -0.50 24.89 3.32
CA LYS A 126 -1.06 25.28 2.02
C LYS A 126 -2.13 24.28 1.57
N ILE A 127 -2.98 24.75 0.65
CA ILE A 127 -4.08 23.95 0.10
C ILE A 127 -3.69 23.43 -1.27
N ILE A 128 -3.86 22.14 -1.48
CA ILE A 128 -3.84 21.51 -2.79
C ILE A 128 -5.24 20.97 -3.10
N ARG A 129 -5.64 21.04 -4.36
CA ARG A 129 -6.96 20.58 -4.79
C ARG A 129 -6.84 19.25 -5.52
N PHE A 130 -7.70 18.32 -5.15
CA PHE A 130 -7.85 17.04 -5.82
C PHE A 130 -9.31 16.88 -6.23
N SER A 131 -9.57 16.80 -7.54
CA SER A 131 -10.95 16.66 -8.07
C SER A 131 -11.96 17.62 -7.42
N LYS A 132 -11.62 18.90 -7.28
CA LYS A 132 -12.39 19.97 -6.63
C LYS A 132 -12.43 19.90 -5.09
N ILE A 133 -11.82 18.91 -4.47
CA ILE A 133 -11.76 18.80 -3.02
C ILE A 133 -10.46 19.47 -2.54
N PRO A 134 -10.53 20.50 -1.68
CA PRO A 134 -9.33 21.10 -1.11
C PRO A 134 -8.76 20.21 0.00
N LEU A 135 -7.46 19.98 -0.05
CA LEU A 135 -6.74 19.24 0.99
C LEU A 135 -5.65 20.16 1.54
N ARG A 136 -5.62 20.35 2.85
CA ARG A 136 -4.56 21.12 3.50
C ARG A 136 -3.38 20.19 3.77
N VAL A 137 -2.19 20.61 3.34
CA VAL A 137 -0.96 19.89 3.61
C VAL A 137 -0.59 20.07 5.09
N VAL A 138 -0.51 18.97 5.84
CA VAL A 138 -0.11 19.00 7.25
C VAL A 138 1.30 18.47 7.46
N GLY A 139 1.83 17.71 6.51
CA GLY A 139 3.17 17.16 6.60
C GLY A 139 3.79 16.82 5.26
N VAL A 140 5.10 16.74 5.25
CA VAL A 140 5.90 16.32 4.10
C VAL A 140 6.77 15.15 4.52
N LEU A 141 6.76 14.08 3.73
CA LEU A 141 7.54 12.89 3.98
C LEU A 141 9.02 13.10 3.60
N LYS A 142 9.90 12.47 4.35
CA LYS A 142 11.31 12.38 3.98
C LYS A 142 11.45 11.60 2.68
N SER A 143 12.29 12.11 1.76
CA SER A 143 12.51 11.49 0.47
C SER A 143 13.12 10.09 0.60
N LYS A 144 12.60 9.14 -0.18
CA LYS A 144 13.12 7.78 -0.33
C LYS A 144 13.75 7.53 -1.70
N GLY A 145 13.44 8.36 -2.70
CA GLY A 145 13.90 8.20 -4.07
C GLY A 145 13.20 7.08 -4.82
N TYR A 146 13.88 6.51 -5.79
CA TYR A 146 13.36 5.41 -6.60
C TYR A 146 13.66 4.05 -5.96
N ASN A 147 12.72 3.10 -6.07
CA ASN A 147 12.96 1.74 -5.62
C ASN A 147 13.71 0.93 -6.71
N SER A 148 14.00 -0.35 -6.43
CA SER A 148 14.71 -1.23 -7.35
C SER A 148 14.00 -1.48 -8.68
N MET A 149 12.67 -1.26 -8.69
CA MET A 149 11.83 -1.44 -9.88
C MET A 149 11.68 -0.14 -10.69
N GLY A 150 12.41 0.92 -10.31
CA GLY A 150 12.35 2.21 -10.97
C GLY A 150 11.12 3.04 -10.64
N GLN A 151 10.35 2.66 -9.63
CA GLN A 151 9.17 3.41 -9.19
C GLN A 151 9.58 4.53 -8.23
N ASP A 152 8.98 5.70 -8.43
CA ASP A 152 9.20 6.86 -7.57
C ASP A 152 8.39 6.72 -6.27
N GLN A 153 9.09 6.50 -5.17
CA GLN A 153 8.49 6.36 -3.84
C GLN A 153 8.03 7.70 -3.24
N ASP A 154 8.45 8.82 -3.85
CA ASP A 154 8.14 10.17 -3.36
C ASP A 154 6.91 10.79 -4.05
N ALA A 155 6.37 10.15 -5.08
CA ALA A 155 5.15 10.57 -5.76
C ALA A 155 3.90 10.05 -5.03
N VAL A 156 3.77 10.41 -3.76
CA VAL A 156 2.74 9.87 -2.86
C VAL A 156 2.00 10.98 -2.15
N VAL A 157 0.67 10.80 -2.03
CA VAL A 157 -0.21 11.64 -1.20
C VAL A 157 -0.98 10.72 -0.27
N LEU A 158 -0.90 10.99 1.02
CA LEU A 158 -1.62 10.26 2.06
C LEU A 158 -2.71 11.16 2.66
N ALA A 159 -3.91 10.61 2.81
CA ALA A 159 -5.03 11.29 3.48
C ALA A 159 -5.72 10.30 4.41
N PRO A 160 -6.54 10.77 5.36
CA PRO A 160 -7.33 9.85 6.16
C PRO A 160 -8.20 8.96 5.28
N TYR A 161 -8.26 7.66 5.57
CA TYR A 161 -9.04 6.73 4.75
C TYR A 161 -10.52 7.12 4.69
N THR A 162 -11.05 7.70 5.78
CA THR A 162 -12.43 8.20 5.83
C THR A 162 -12.66 9.35 4.87
N THR A 163 -11.68 10.24 4.70
CA THR A 163 -11.74 11.34 3.75
C THR A 163 -11.81 10.83 2.32
N VAL A 164 -10.96 9.86 1.97
CA VAL A 164 -10.95 9.27 0.62
C VAL A 164 -12.25 8.50 0.37
N MET A 165 -12.69 7.67 1.31
CA MET A 165 -13.92 6.89 1.17
C MET A 165 -15.17 7.74 1.02
N LYS A 166 -15.31 8.76 1.86
CA LYS A 166 -16.54 9.57 1.93
C LYS A 166 -16.55 10.75 0.98
N ARG A 167 -15.41 11.45 0.83
CA ARG A 167 -15.35 12.73 0.12
C ARG A 167 -14.81 12.61 -1.31
N LEU A 168 -13.92 11.66 -1.59
CA LEU A 168 -13.31 11.50 -2.90
C LEU A 168 -13.99 10.42 -3.75
N LEU A 169 -14.34 9.28 -3.17
CA LEU A 169 -14.88 8.13 -3.91
C LEU A 169 -16.34 7.81 -3.62
N ALA A 170 -16.87 8.19 -2.45
CA ALA A 170 -18.20 7.80 -2.00
C ALA A 170 -18.41 6.27 -2.03
N VAL A 171 -17.45 5.51 -1.45
CA VAL A 171 -17.47 4.05 -1.39
C VAL A 171 -17.50 3.56 0.06
N THR A 172 -17.98 2.35 0.26
CA THR A 172 -18.08 1.71 1.59
C THR A 172 -17.12 0.52 1.75
N TYR A 173 -16.36 0.18 0.73
CA TYR A 173 -15.43 -0.94 0.72
C TYR A 173 -13.99 -0.43 0.67
N LEU A 174 -13.05 -1.29 1.08
CA LEU A 174 -11.61 -1.05 1.05
C LEU A 174 -10.97 -1.73 -0.15
N GLN A 175 -9.91 -1.14 -0.67
CA GLN A 175 -9.10 -1.75 -1.73
C GLN A 175 -8.02 -2.68 -1.17
N GLY A 176 -7.70 -2.54 0.10
CA GLY A 176 -6.76 -3.40 0.78
C GLY A 176 -6.62 -3.04 2.25
N VAL A 177 -5.84 -3.85 2.94
CA VAL A 177 -5.40 -3.59 4.31
C VAL A 177 -3.93 -3.93 4.39
N PHE A 178 -3.14 -3.02 4.94
CA PHE A 178 -1.73 -3.25 5.26
C PHE A 178 -1.57 -3.51 6.74
N ALA A 179 -0.70 -4.43 7.09
CA ALA A 179 -0.42 -4.76 8.48
C ALA A 179 1.06 -5.11 8.64
N SER A 180 1.52 -5.07 9.88
CA SER A 180 2.84 -5.58 10.26
C SER A 180 2.66 -6.61 11.36
N ALA A 181 3.28 -7.79 11.24
CA ALA A 181 3.36 -8.74 12.34
C ALA A 181 4.24 -8.18 13.45
N LEU A 182 4.07 -8.66 14.68
CA LEU A 182 4.90 -8.26 15.82
C LEU A 182 6.37 -8.49 15.56
N THR A 183 6.70 -9.64 14.97
CA THR A 183 8.06 -10.01 14.53
C THR A 183 7.94 -10.80 13.24
N GLU A 184 9.04 -10.97 12.54
CA GLU A 184 9.08 -11.78 11.33
C GLU A 184 8.64 -13.23 11.60
N ASP A 185 9.03 -13.80 12.75
CA ASP A 185 8.68 -15.14 13.17
C ASP A 185 7.18 -15.33 13.42
N MET A 186 6.47 -14.25 13.74
CA MET A 186 5.04 -14.27 14.02
C MET A 186 4.17 -14.08 12.79
N THR A 187 4.76 -13.90 11.60
CA THR A 187 4.03 -13.61 10.36
C THR A 187 3.03 -14.73 10.02
N ASP A 188 3.40 -15.98 10.16
CA ASP A 188 2.51 -17.11 9.87
C ASP A 188 1.34 -17.17 10.84
N TYR A 189 1.58 -16.95 12.13
CA TYR A 189 0.52 -16.87 13.14
C TYR A 189 -0.44 -15.73 12.86
N ALA A 190 0.10 -14.55 12.48
CA ALA A 190 -0.72 -13.40 12.12
C ALA A 190 -1.58 -13.70 10.89
N THR A 191 -1.05 -14.35 9.88
CA THR A 191 -1.76 -14.72 8.65
C THR A 191 -2.91 -15.68 8.95
N GLU A 192 -2.68 -16.68 9.78
CA GLU A 192 -3.72 -17.63 10.22
C GLU A 192 -4.84 -16.91 10.99
N GLU A 193 -4.48 -16.03 11.90
CA GLU A 193 -5.42 -15.25 12.70
C GLU A 193 -6.28 -14.33 11.81
N ILE A 194 -5.67 -13.64 10.86
CA ILE A 194 -6.36 -12.80 9.88
C ILE A 194 -7.34 -13.63 9.06
N THR A 195 -6.92 -14.77 8.56
CA THR A 195 -7.77 -15.68 7.77
C THR A 195 -8.99 -16.11 8.56
N GLU A 196 -8.81 -16.53 9.80
CA GLU A 196 -9.90 -16.95 10.68
C GLU A 196 -10.91 -15.82 10.93
N ILE A 197 -10.43 -14.63 11.25
CA ILE A 197 -11.30 -13.48 11.52
C ILE A 197 -12.08 -13.06 10.26
N LEU A 198 -11.43 -12.99 9.11
CA LEU A 198 -12.10 -12.61 7.85
C LEU A 198 -13.11 -13.65 7.41
N ARG A 199 -12.79 -14.93 7.48
CA ARG A 199 -13.73 -16.00 7.15
C ARG A 199 -14.98 -15.95 8.05
N ARG A 200 -14.79 -15.69 9.34
CA ARG A 200 -15.89 -15.55 10.29
C ARG A 200 -16.75 -14.32 9.96
N ASN A 201 -16.13 -13.16 9.72
CA ASN A 201 -16.85 -11.93 9.37
C ASN A 201 -17.63 -12.04 8.07
N HIS A 202 -17.07 -12.74 7.09
CA HIS A 202 -17.70 -12.96 5.80
C HIS A 202 -18.68 -14.14 5.81
N LYS A 203 -18.82 -14.82 6.95
CA LYS A 203 -19.70 -15.99 7.12
C LYS A 203 -19.42 -17.08 6.10
N LEU A 204 -18.15 -17.30 5.78
CA LEU A 204 -17.72 -18.36 4.86
C LEU A 204 -17.85 -19.73 5.54
N LYS A 205 -18.37 -20.70 4.79
CA LYS A 205 -18.45 -22.10 5.21
C LYS A 205 -17.11 -22.78 4.97
N ALA A 206 -16.87 -23.92 5.65
CA ALA A 206 -15.65 -24.70 5.47
C ALA A 206 -15.41 -25.11 4.00
N SER A 207 -16.46 -25.28 3.23
CA SER A 207 -16.42 -25.62 1.79
C SER A 207 -16.23 -24.41 0.86
N ASP A 208 -16.38 -23.18 1.38
CA ASP A 208 -16.23 -21.96 0.59
C ASP A 208 -14.77 -21.57 0.44
N ASP A 209 -14.39 -21.10 -0.75
CA ASP A 209 -13.08 -20.52 -0.96
C ASP A 209 -13.00 -19.13 -0.29
N ASP A 210 -11.77 -18.70 0.03
CA ASP A 210 -11.54 -17.36 0.54
C ASP A 210 -11.92 -16.33 -0.51
N ASP A 211 -12.59 -15.26 -0.08
CA ASP A 211 -12.93 -14.09 -0.92
C ASP A 211 -11.95 -12.93 -0.70
N PHE A 212 -10.79 -13.23 -0.18
CA PHE A 212 -9.67 -12.32 0.04
C PHE A 212 -8.36 -13.04 -0.22
N THR A 213 -7.29 -12.28 -0.45
CA THR A 213 -5.93 -12.80 -0.66
C THR A 213 -4.99 -12.13 0.32
N ILE A 214 -4.15 -12.93 0.99
CA ILE A 214 -3.11 -12.44 1.91
C ILE A 214 -1.75 -12.68 1.27
N ARG A 215 -0.93 -11.62 1.21
CA ARG A 215 0.45 -11.68 0.75
C ARG A 215 1.38 -11.20 1.85
N THR A 216 2.46 -11.91 2.08
CA THR A 216 3.49 -11.50 3.03
C THR A 216 4.70 -10.96 2.28
N GLN A 217 5.50 -10.13 2.95
CA GLN A 217 6.76 -9.65 2.41
C GLN A 217 7.71 -10.81 2.10
N GLN A 218 7.69 -11.83 2.94
CA GLN A 218 8.50 -13.03 2.77
C GLN A 218 8.15 -13.78 1.48
N GLU A 219 6.85 -13.94 1.17
CA GLU A 219 6.38 -14.55 -0.08
C GLU A 219 6.83 -13.75 -1.30
N LEU A 220 6.71 -12.41 -1.25
CA LEU A 220 7.16 -11.54 -2.34
C LEU A 220 8.67 -11.65 -2.56
N SER A 221 9.45 -11.70 -1.50
CA SER A 221 10.90 -11.91 -1.56
C SER A 221 11.26 -13.24 -2.20
N THR A 222 10.55 -14.32 -1.83
CA THR A 222 10.75 -15.66 -2.39
C THR A 222 10.42 -15.67 -3.88
N MET A 223 9.34 -15.03 -4.31
CA MET A 223 8.98 -14.93 -5.72
C MET A 223 10.03 -14.18 -6.55
N LEU A 224 10.56 -13.07 -6.03
CA LEU A 224 11.62 -12.30 -6.71
C LEU A 224 12.91 -13.10 -6.81
N ASN A 225 13.33 -13.79 -5.76
CA ASN A 225 14.51 -14.64 -5.76
C ASN A 225 14.39 -15.79 -6.76
N SER A 226 13.23 -16.46 -6.81
CA SER A 226 12.96 -17.53 -7.77
C SER A 226 13.06 -17.05 -9.22
N THR A 227 12.55 -15.85 -9.52
CA THR A 227 12.64 -15.24 -10.85
C THR A 227 14.09 -14.91 -11.21
N THR A 228 14.85 -14.36 -10.26
CA THR A 228 16.28 -14.05 -10.46
C THR A 228 17.09 -15.32 -10.70
N ASP A 229 16.87 -16.38 -9.94
CA ASP A 229 17.54 -17.68 -10.11
C ASP A 229 17.24 -18.29 -11.48
N LEU A 230 15.99 -18.24 -11.93
CA LEU A 230 15.58 -18.70 -13.25
C LEU A 230 16.28 -17.92 -14.37
N MET A 231 16.34 -16.61 -14.28
CA MET A 231 17.04 -15.76 -15.26
C MET A 231 18.54 -16.03 -15.30
N THR A 232 19.18 -16.21 -14.15
CA THR A 232 20.59 -16.55 -14.04
C THR A 232 20.88 -17.91 -14.69
N THR A 233 20.05 -18.91 -14.47
CA THR A 233 20.14 -20.23 -15.08
C THR A 233 20.01 -20.15 -16.61
N LEU A 234 19.05 -19.39 -17.10
CA LEU A 234 18.85 -19.16 -18.54
C LEU A 234 20.08 -18.52 -19.19
N LEU A 235 20.63 -17.49 -18.58
CA LEU A 235 21.85 -16.80 -19.08
C LEU A 235 23.06 -17.75 -19.08
N ALA A 236 23.23 -18.58 -18.07
CA ALA A 236 24.30 -19.58 -18.01
C ALA A 236 24.17 -20.62 -19.12
N CYS A 237 22.95 -21.09 -19.41
CA CYS A 237 22.68 -22.01 -20.52
C CYS A 237 23.01 -21.38 -21.88
N ILE A 238 22.63 -20.13 -22.12
CA ILE A 238 22.95 -19.40 -23.36
C ILE A 238 24.45 -19.21 -23.51
N ALA A 239 25.16 -18.83 -22.46
CA ALA A 239 26.61 -18.69 -22.45
C ALA A 239 27.32 -20.02 -22.75
N GLY A 240 26.86 -21.13 -22.19
CA GLY A 240 27.36 -22.47 -22.42
C GLY A 240 27.22 -22.90 -23.88
N ILE A 241 26.06 -22.67 -24.51
CA ILE A 241 25.79 -22.95 -25.90
C ILE A 241 26.70 -22.10 -26.81
N SER A 242 26.85 -20.81 -26.50
CA SER A 242 27.73 -19.89 -27.27
C SER A 242 29.19 -20.33 -27.23
N LEU A 243 29.66 -20.83 -26.08
CA LEU A 243 31.03 -21.38 -25.96
C LEU A 243 31.24 -22.64 -26.80
N VAL A 244 30.27 -23.55 -26.83
CA VAL A 244 30.32 -24.77 -27.63
C VAL A 244 30.36 -24.45 -29.13
N VAL A 245 29.50 -23.53 -29.57
CA VAL A 245 29.44 -23.10 -30.97
C VAL A 245 30.67 -22.29 -31.37
N GLY A 246 31.22 -21.46 -30.50
CA GLY A 246 32.40 -20.65 -30.72
C GLY A 246 33.74 -21.43 -30.66
N GLY A 247 33.73 -22.63 -30.09
CA GLY A 247 34.89 -23.51 -29.97
C GLY A 247 35.09 -24.50 -31.12
N ILE A 248 34.18 -24.46 -32.10
CA ILE A 248 34.28 -25.24 -33.35
C ILE A 248 34.72 -24.32 -34.48
#